data_54a640a407d2e7296a0cde28dac04d07
#
_entry.id   54a640a407d2e7296a0cde28dac04d07
#
_cell.length_a   1.000
_cell.length_b   1.000
_cell.length_c   1.000
_cell.angle_alpha   90.00
_cell.angle_beta   90.00
_cell.angle_gamma   90.00
#
_symmetry.space_group_name_H-M   'P 1'
#
loop_
_entity.id
_entity.type
_entity.pdbx_description
1 polymer ?
#
loop_
_entity_poly.entity_id
_entity_poly.type
_entity_poly.pdbx_seq_one_letter_code
_entity_poly.pdbx_strand_id
1 'polypeptide(L)'
;MKKILIAYHSRSGTTEKMANYLAEGIRIAGNDVEIANISTIKKADQLAGFDGLIFGCPTYHKDMTGGMKQFLFVAERANLLGKIGGAFGSHTHSGEAAPMVFDTMLHVFKMDMIDLGPLNMTEA
;
A
#
# COMPACT_ATOMS: atom_id res chain seq x y z
N MET A 1 10.28 15.43 9.96
CA MET A 1 9.02 15.12 9.30
C MET A 1 9.27 14.27 8.07
N LYS A 2 8.54 13.16 7.93
CA LYS A 2 8.70 12.26 6.79
C LYS A 2 7.54 12.46 5.81
N LYS A 3 7.78 12.16 4.55
CA LYS A 3 6.78 12.24 3.50
C LYS A 3 6.35 10.82 3.12
N ILE A 4 5.07 10.51 3.31
CA ILE A 4 4.52 9.16 3.12
C ILE A 4 3.48 9.18 2.01
N LEU A 5 3.54 8.17 1.14
CA LEU A 5 2.52 7.94 0.12
C LEU A 5 1.69 6.72 0.50
N ILE A 6 0.37 6.86 0.48
CA ILE A 6 -0.55 5.73 0.58
C ILE A 6 -1.14 5.51 -0.80
N ALA A 7 -0.77 4.42 -1.44
CA ALA A 7 -1.26 4.05 -2.77
C ALA A 7 -2.21 2.86 -2.62
N TYR A 8 -3.43 3.00 -3.11
CA TYR A 8 -4.45 1.98 -2.90
C TYR A 8 -5.24 1.69 -4.17
N HIS A 9 -5.82 0.49 -4.21
CA HIS A 9 -6.85 0.12 -5.17
C HIS A 9 -8.10 -0.23 -4.39
N SER A 10 -9.25 0.33 -4.77
CA SER A 10 -10.52 0.07 -4.09
C SER A 10 -11.64 -0.08 -5.10
N ARG A 11 -12.50 -1.07 -4.88
CA ARG A 11 -13.69 -1.28 -5.72
C ARG A 11 -14.97 -1.03 -4.94
N SER A 12 -14.99 -1.34 -3.65
CA SER A 12 -16.16 -1.17 -2.79
C SER A 12 -16.09 0.06 -1.90
N GLY A 13 -14.93 0.73 -1.85
CA GLY A 13 -14.72 1.88 -0.99
C GLY A 13 -14.13 1.55 0.39
N THR A 14 -14.09 0.29 0.80
CA THR A 14 -13.55 -0.11 2.10
C THR A 14 -12.05 0.15 2.19
N THR A 15 -11.30 -0.23 1.15
CA THR A 15 -9.85 0.00 1.12
C THR A 15 -9.54 1.50 1.13
N GLU A 16 -10.35 2.31 0.44
CA GLU A 16 -10.20 3.76 0.45
C GLU A 16 -10.42 4.33 1.85
N LYS A 17 -11.44 3.84 2.58
CA LYS A 17 -11.67 4.26 3.96
C LYS A 17 -10.49 3.94 4.86
N MET A 18 -9.91 2.75 4.71
CA MET A 18 -8.71 2.37 5.44
C MET A 18 -7.56 3.33 5.15
N ALA A 19 -7.36 3.68 3.87
CA ALA A 19 -6.32 4.62 3.49
C ALA A 19 -6.50 5.97 4.17
N ASN A 20 -7.73 6.47 4.24
CA ASN A 20 -8.02 7.74 4.90
C ASN A 20 -7.76 7.70 6.40
N TYR A 21 -8.12 6.62 7.08
CA TYR A 21 -7.84 6.46 8.51
C TYR A 21 -6.34 6.38 8.78
N LEU A 22 -5.61 5.65 7.95
CA LEU A 22 -4.15 5.56 8.09
C LEU A 22 -3.50 6.94 7.88
N ALA A 23 -3.96 7.69 6.89
CA ALA A 23 -3.45 9.03 6.61
C ALA A 23 -3.66 9.96 7.80
N GLU A 24 -4.81 9.88 8.45
CA GLU A 24 -5.11 10.70 9.61
C GLU A 24 -4.14 10.41 10.76
N GLY A 25 -3.88 9.13 11.03
CA GLY A 25 -2.91 8.74 12.05
C GLY A 25 -1.49 9.22 11.73
N ILE A 26 -1.10 9.14 10.47
CA ILE A 26 0.22 9.59 10.03
C ILE A 26 0.36 11.11 10.21
N ARG A 27 -0.67 11.88 9.90
CA ARG A 27 -0.67 13.33 10.09
C ARG A 27 -0.60 13.71 11.57
N ILE A 28 -1.34 12.99 12.41
CA ILE A 28 -1.33 13.23 13.86
C ILE A 28 0.07 12.99 14.42
N ALA A 29 0.80 12.04 13.88
CA ALA A 29 2.18 11.77 14.28
C ALA A 29 3.19 12.81 13.76
N GLY A 30 2.75 13.81 13.00
CA GLY A 30 3.61 14.89 12.54
C GLY A 30 4.24 14.70 11.18
N ASN A 31 3.75 13.77 10.38
CA ASN A 31 4.29 13.49 9.05
C ASN A 31 3.37 14.01 7.95
N ASP A 32 3.95 14.29 6.78
CA ASP A 32 3.18 14.59 5.58
C ASP A 32 2.69 13.29 4.95
N VAL A 33 1.46 13.30 4.44
CA VAL A 33 0.92 12.13 3.75
C VAL A 33 0.17 12.54 2.50
N GLU A 34 0.37 11.78 1.42
CA GLU A 34 -0.44 11.86 0.21
C GLU A 34 -1.18 10.54 0.04
N ILE A 35 -2.42 10.60 -0.44
CA ILE A 35 -3.24 9.43 -0.73
C ILE A 35 -3.51 9.43 -2.23
N ALA A 36 -3.26 8.31 -2.88
CA ALA A 36 -3.48 8.20 -4.32
C ALA A 36 -4.08 6.84 -4.68
N ASN A 37 -5.05 6.86 -5.61
CA ASN A 37 -5.49 5.62 -6.23
C ASN A 37 -4.41 5.17 -7.20
N ILE A 38 -4.08 3.88 -7.22
CA ILE A 38 -3.01 3.36 -8.07
C ILE A 38 -3.27 3.62 -9.56
N SER A 39 -4.53 3.82 -9.95
CA SER A 39 -4.87 4.15 -11.34
C SER A 39 -4.24 5.46 -11.81
N THR A 40 -3.87 6.34 -10.89
CA THR A 40 -3.24 7.63 -11.21
C THR A 40 -1.72 7.55 -11.25
N ILE A 41 -1.15 6.41 -10.87
CA ILE A 41 0.31 6.23 -10.81
C ILE A 41 0.72 5.38 -12.01
N LYS A 42 1.29 6.03 -13.03
CA LYS A 42 1.64 5.38 -14.29
C LYS A 42 3.15 5.18 -14.48
N LYS A 43 3.96 5.93 -13.74
CA LYS A 43 5.41 5.93 -13.89
C LYS A 43 6.10 5.76 -12.55
N ALA A 44 7.23 5.07 -12.55
CA ALA A 44 8.01 4.80 -11.35
C ALA A 44 8.48 6.09 -10.66
N ASP A 45 8.78 7.14 -11.43
CA ASP A 45 9.26 8.40 -10.85
C ASP A 45 8.19 9.12 -10.00
N GLN A 46 6.91 8.76 -10.15
CA GLN A 46 5.86 9.29 -9.28
C GLN A 46 6.00 8.78 -7.84
N LEU A 47 6.73 7.70 -7.63
CA LEU A 47 6.99 7.15 -6.30
C LEU A 47 8.27 7.69 -5.68
N ALA A 48 9.08 8.42 -6.45
CA ALA A 48 10.31 9.02 -5.95
C ALA A 48 9.99 10.18 -4.99
N GLY A 49 10.87 10.44 -4.06
CA GLY A 49 10.73 11.57 -3.15
C GLY A 49 9.92 11.28 -1.90
N PHE A 50 9.39 10.09 -1.75
CA PHE A 50 8.71 9.66 -0.52
C PHE A 50 9.68 8.90 0.38
N ASP A 51 9.60 9.13 1.68
CA ASP A 51 10.40 8.42 2.67
C ASP A 51 9.76 7.06 2.99
N GLY A 52 8.46 6.97 2.87
CA GLY A 52 7.73 5.74 3.11
C GLY A 52 6.58 5.57 2.13
N LEU A 53 6.24 4.32 1.86
CA LEU A 53 5.15 3.97 0.95
C LEU A 53 4.31 2.86 1.58
N ILE A 54 2.99 3.07 1.60
CA ILE A 54 2.03 2.10 2.12
C ILE A 54 1.10 1.73 0.98
N PHE A 55 0.98 0.44 0.69
CA PHE A 55 0.17 -0.05 -0.42
C PHE A 55 -1.03 -0.83 0.11
N GLY A 56 -2.20 -0.57 -0.46
CA GLY A 56 -3.43 -1.20 -0.02
C GLY A 56 -4.28 -1.74 -1.16
N CYS A 57 -4.93 -2.89 -0.92
CA CYS A 57 -5.65 -3.61 -1.96
C CYS A 57 -6.68 -4.56 -1.34
N PRO A 58 -7.88 -4.71 -1.93
CA PRO A 58 -8.80 -5.74 -1.48
C PRO A 58 -8.36 -7.12 -1.98
N THR A 59 -8.84 -8.18 -1.32
CA THR A 59 -8.60 -9.56 -1.74
C THR A 59 -9.77 -10.05 -2.58
N TYR A 60 -9.48 -10.53 -3.79
CA TYR A 60 -10.46 -11.20 -4.66
C TYR A 60 -9.90 -12.54 -5.10
N HIS A 61 -10.71 -13.60 -4.94
CA HIS A 61 -10.30 -14.97 -5.31
C HIS A 61 -8.96 -15.36 -4.66
N LYS A 62 -8.80 -15.03 -3.37
CA LYS A 62 -7.59 -15.32 -2.58
C LYS A 62 -6.32 -14.65 -3.13
N ASP A 63 -6.48 -13.51 -3.82
CA ASP A 63 -5.34 -12.83 -4.46
C ASP A 63 -5.54 -11.32 -4.41
N MET A 64 -4.48 -10.58 -4.71
CA MET A 64 -4.60 -9.16 -4.93
C MET A 64 -5.26 -8.90 -6.29
N THR A 65 -5.77 -7.67 -6.48
CA THR A 65 -6.40 -7.31 -7.75
C THR A 65 -5.37 -7.25 -8.89
N GLY A 66 -5.85 -7.43 -10.13
CA GLY A 66 -4.99 -7.27 -11.30
C GLY A 66 -4.38 -5.88 -11.40
N GLY A 67 -5.14 -4.84 -11.01
CA GLY A 67 -4.61 -3.47 -10.99
C GLY A 67 -3.45 -3.32 -10.02
N MET A 68 -3.53 -3.95 -8.85
CA MET A 68 -2.42 -3.91 -7.89
C MET A 68 -1.21 -4.67 -8.42
N LYS A 69 -1.40 -5.80 -9.10
CA LYS A 69 -0.29 -6.54 -9.70
C LYS A 69 0.46 -5.68 -10.71
N GLN A 70 -0.27 -4.97 -11.58
CA GLN A 70 0.34 -4.07 -12.56
C GLN A 70 1.07 -2.92 -11.86
N PHE A 71 0.46 -2.35 -10.81
CA PHE A 71 1.08 -1.29 -10.04
C PHE A 71 2.41 -1.74 -9.42
N LEU A 72 2.47 -2.97 -8.90
CA LEU A 72 3.70 -3.48 -8.30
C LEU A 72 4.83 -3.60 -9.33
N PHE A 73 4.52 -3.89 -10.60
CA PHE A 73 5.54 -3.84 -11.67
C PHE A 73 6.07 -2.43 -11.87
N VAL A 74 5.21 -1.42 -11.79
CA VAL A 74 5.65 -0.02 -11.85
C VAL A 74 6.53 0.31 -10.66
N ALA A 75 6.12 -0.09 -9.46
CA ALA A 75 6.85 0.17 -8.23
C ALA A 75 8.25 -0.47 -8.23
N GLU A 76 8.39 -1.64 -8.83
CA GLU A 76 9.68 -2.32 -8.92
C GLU A 76 10.76 -1.46 -9.59
N ARG A 77 10.36 -0.62 -10.52
CA ARG A 77 11.30 0.27 -11.24
C ARG A 77 11.69 1.51 -10.45
N ALA A 78 11.07 1.73 -9.31
CA ALA A 78 11.24 2.98 -8.56
C ALA A 78 12.41 2.96 -7.58
N ASN A 79 13.11 1.86 -7.42
CA ASN A 79 14.19 1.69 -6.44
C ASN A 79 13.75 2.08 -5.03
N LEU A 80 12.96 1.21 -4.41
CA LEU A 80 12.42 1.43 -3.07
C LEU A 80 13.29 0.82 -1.96
N LEU A 81 14.51 0.41 -2.29
CA LEU A 81 15.43 -0.23 -1.37
C LEU A 81 15.59 0.59 -0.08
N GLY A 82 15.30 -0.04 1.05
CA GLY A 82 15.50 0.57 2.37
C GLY A 82 14.48 1.60 2.77
N LYS A 83 13.53 1.97 1.90
CA LYS A 83 12.46 2.89 2.28
C LYS A 83 11.47 2.21 3.21
N ILE A 84 10.83 2.99 4.06
CA ILE A 84 9.83 2.48 4.99
C ILE A 84 8.63 1.98 4.18
N GLY A 85 8.11 0.80 4.50
CA GLY A 85 7.00 0.21 3.79
C GLY A 85 5.93 -0.33 4.71
N GLY A 86 4.71 -0.38 4.21
CA GLY A 86 3.58 -1.00 4.91
C GLY A 86 2.58 -1.51 3.89
N ALA A 87 1.75 -2.46 4.30
CA ALA A 87 0.71 -3.01 3.46
C ALA A 87 -0.58 -3.15 4.26
N PHE A 88 -1.71 -2.94 3.59
CA PHE A 88 -3.02 -3.12 4.21
C PHE A 88 -3.99 -3.68 3.17
N GLY A 89 -5.12 -4.18 3.63
CA GLY A 89 -6.11 -4.70 2.73
C GLY A 89 -7.46 -4.90 3.39
N SER A 90 -8.47 -5.14 2.56
CA SER A 90 -9.80 -5.51 2.99
C SER A 90 -10.17 -6.85 2.38
N HIS A 91 -11.12 -7.57 3.03
CA HIS A 91 -11.56 -8.87 2.55
C HIS A 91 -12.95 -9.20 3.07
N THR A 92 -13.65 -10.09 2.36
CA THR A 92 -14.94 -10.60 2.82
C THR A 92 -14.81 -12.02 3.36
N HIS A 93 -13.99 -12.86 2.74
CA HIS A 93 -13.82 -14.26 3.12
C HIS A 93 -12.42 -14.57 3.65
N SER A 94 -11.41 -14.09 2.97
CA SER A 94 -10.02 -14.34 3.34
C SER A 94 -9.16 -13.15 2.94
N GLY A 95 -8.05 -12.94 3.64
CA GLY A 95 -7.25 -11.73 3.52
C GLY A 95 -5.86 -11.95 2.92
N GLU A 96 -5.73 -12.63 1.80
CA GLU A 96 -4.44 -12.95 1.20
C GLU A 96 -3.74 -11.77 0.54
N ALA A 97 -4.48 -10.74 0.07
CA ALA A 97 -3.87 -9.65 -0.68
C ALA A 97 -2.86 -8.85 0.13
N ALA A 98 -3.20 -8.46 1.35
CA ALA A 98 -2.27 -7.65 2.15
C ALA A 98 -0.96 -8.39 2.47
N PRO A 99 -0.97 -9.66 2.91
CA PRO A 99 0.27 -10.42 3.07
C PRO A 99 1.07 -10.55 1.77
N MET A 100 0.42 -10.74 0.63
CA MET A 100 1.10 -10.85 -0.66
C MET A 100 1.81 -9.56 -1.03
N VAL A 101 1.14 -8.42 -0.85
CA VAL A 101 1.74 -7.11 -1.10
C VAL A 101 2.90 -6.89 -0.13
N PHE A 102 2.71 -7.20 1.14
CA PHE A 102 3.74 -7.07 2.16
C PHE A 102 5.00 -7.88 1.80
N ASP A 103 4.82 -9.15 1.38
CA ASP A 103 5.93 -10.01 1.01
C ASP A 103 6.68 -9.48 -0.20
N THR A 104 5.97 -8.93 -1.18
CA THR A 104 6.59 -8.33 -2.36
C THR A 104 7.47 -7.13 -1.97
N MET A 105 6.94 -6.26 -1.11
CA MET A 105 7.67 -5.10 -0.64
C MET A 105 8.92 -5.50 0.15
N LEU A 106 8.79 -6.51 1.00
CA LEU A 106 9.88 -6.98 1.85
C LEU A 106 10.95 -7.72 1.04
N HIS A 107 10.56 -8.68 0.22
CA HIS A 107 11.48 -9.62 -0.41
C HIS A 107 11.95 -9.18 -1.81
N VAL A 108 11.09 -8.52 -2.57
CA VAL A 108 11.43 -8.08 -3.93
C VAL A 108 11.98 -6.66 -3.91
N PHE A 109 11.27 -5.73 -3.28
CA PHE A 109 11.70 -4.32 -3.24
C PHE A 109 12.71 -4.03 -2.15
N LYS A 110 12.86 -4.94 -1.19
CA LYS A 110 13.83 -4.81 -0.08
C LYS A 110 13.59 -3.56 0.76
N MET A 111 12.32 -3.29 1.04
CA MET A 111 11.93 -2.17 1.89
C MET A 111 12.05 -2.51 3.36
N ASP A 112 12.14 -1.48 4.19
CA ASP A 112 12.12 -1.61 5.64
C ASP A 112 10.67 -1.62 6.11
N MET A 113 10.10 -2.82 6.28
CA MET A 113 8.68 -2.97 6.56
C MET A 113 8.36 -2.70 8.03
N ILE A 114 7.14 -2.15 8.24
CA ILE A 114 6.64 -1.87 9.58
C ILE A 114 6.47 -3.19 10.34
N ASP A 115 6.94 -3.23 11.59
CA ASP A 115 7.01 -4.44 12.41
C ASP A 115 5.66 -5.13 12.66
N LEU A 116 4.55 -4.39 12.56
CA LEU A 116 3.23 -4.93 12.82
C LEU A 116 2.75 -5.90 11.74
N GLY A 117 3.47 -5.98 10.61
CA GLY A 117 3.06 -6.81 9.48
C GLY A 117 1.91 -6.19 8.68
N PRO A 118 1.31 -6.97 7.79
CA PRO A 118 0.20 -6.46 6.98
C PRO A 118 -1.06 -6.26 7.81
N LEU A 119 -1.78 -5.16 7.54
CA LEU A 119 -3.04 -4.86 8.21
C LEU A 119 -4.20 -5.30 7.33
N ASN A 120 -5.13 -6.05 7.91
CA ASN A 120 -6.34 -6.51 7.22
C ASN A 120 -7.60 -6.05 7.93
N MET A 121 -8.65 -5.77 7.14
CA MET A 121 -9.96 -5.43 7.67
C MET A 121 -11.04 -6.19 6.91
N THR A 122 -11.95 -6.82 7.65
CA THR A 122 -13.09 -7.52 7.05
C THR A 122 -14.08 -6.49 6.51
N GLU A 123 -14.54 -6.70 5.28
CA GLU A 123 -15.61 -5.89 4.72
C GLU A 123 -16.94 -6.39 5.29
N ALA A 124 -17.67 -5.49 5.92
CA ALA A 124 -18.96 -5.82 6.50
C ALA A 124 -20.09 -5.61 5.50
#